data_9435e22103656eb50a13dd8a0126d72f
#
_entry.id   9435e22103656eb50a13dd8a0126d72f
#
_cell.length_a   1.000
_cell.length_b   1.000
_cell.length_c   1.000
_cell.angle_alpha   90.00
_cell.angle_beta   90.00
_cell.angle_gamma   90.00
#
_symmetry.space_group_name_H-M   'P 1'
#
loop_
_entity.id
_entity.type
_entity.pdbx_description
1 polymer ?
#
loop_
_entity_poly.entity_id
_entity_poly.type
_entity_poly.pdbx_seq_one_letter_code
_entity_poly.pdbx_strand_id
1 'polypeptide(L)'
;DDYKGKIQVIVNPEEKTLKFIDNGLGMTADEVEEYITQIAFSGATEFLNKYKDKTTEDDMIGHFGLGFYSAFMVADEVHIDTLSYKEGAKPVHWVSNGGTEYEMEEGDKEEVGSEITLFLNEDCVEFSNEYRIREVLEKYCSFMPVEIFVSKANAEPEYETIPEDEVLDTDTVVEHIHEDAKMEEKENENGEKEVVEV
;
A
#
# COMPACT_ATOMS: atom_id res chain seq x y z
N ASP A 1 -15.79 18.25 0.35
CA ASP A 1 -15.26 16.99 -0.14
C ASP A 1 -14.29 16.41 0.89
N ASP A 2 -14.71 15.33 1.54
CA ASP A 2 -13.94 14.67 2.61
C ASP A 2 -12.86 13.71 2.05
N TYR A 3 -12.28 14.05 0.89
CA TYR A 3 -11.20 13.27 0.30
C TYR A 3 -9.97 13.31 1.19
N LYS A 4 -9.55 12.15 1.66
CA LYS A 4 -8.27 11.98 2.35
C LYS A 4 -7.37 11.11 1.51
N GLY A 5 -6.23 11.66 1.11
CA GLY A 5 -5.18 10.89 0.49
C GLY A 5 -4.65 9.82 1.45
N LYS A 6 -4.46 8.61 0.97
CA LYS A 6 -3.81 7.55 1.74
C LYS A 6 -2.93 6.68 0.86
N ILE A 7 -1.89 6.13 1.44
CA ILE A 7 -1.00 5.15 0.83
C ILE A 7 -0.99 3.90 1.71
N GLN A 8 -1.24 2.76 1.08
CA GLN A 8 -1.08 1.46 1.72
C GLN A 8 0.20 0.81 1.20
N VAL A 9 1.03 0.34 2.12
CA VAL A 9 2.25 -0.39 1.80
C VAL A 9 2.08 -1.83 2.28
N ILE A 10 2.10 -2.77 1.35
CA ILE A 10 1.91 -4.18 1.65
C ILE A 10 3.20 -4.93 1.36
N VAL A 11 3.75 -5.56 2.38
CA VAL A 11 4.93 -6.43 2.26
C VAL A 11 4.50 -7.88 2.12
N ASN A 12 5.14 -8.61 1.20
CA ASN A 12 4.93 -10.04 1.02
C ASN A 12 6.29 -10.75 1.03
N PRO A 13 6.73 -11.27 2.19
CA PRO A 13 8.01 -11.96 2.31
C PRO A 13 8.09 -13.26 1.50
N GLU A 14 6.98 -13.94 1.29
CA GLU A 14 6.92 -15.20 0.54
C GLU A 14 7.18 -14.98 -0.96
N GLU A 15 6.54 -13.96 -1.53
CA GLU A 15 6.71 -13.57 -2.93
C GLU A 15 7.85 -12.58 -3.13
N LYS A 16 8.45 -12.07 -2.07
CA LYS A 16 9.49 -11.04 -2.10
C LYS A 16 9.02 -9.78 -2.83
N THR A 17 7.79 -9.36 -2.54
CA THR A 17 7.19 -8.17 -3.14
C THR A 17 6.94 -7.07 -2.12
N LEU A 18 6.97 -5.86 -2.64
CA LEU A 18 6.58 -4.65 -1.94
C LEU A 18 5.55 -3.93 -2.81
N LYS A 19 4.37 -3.71 -2.29
CA LYS A 19 3.26 -3.10 -3.01
C LYS A 19 2.87 -1.77 -2.40
N PHE A 20 2.69 -0.76 -3.26
CA PHE A 20 2.20 0.57 -2.88
C PHE A 20 0.85 0.81 -3.54
N ILE A 21 -0.15 1.10 -2.73
CA ILE A 21 -1.51 1.40 -3.22
C ILE A 21 -1.86 2.81 -2.77
N ASP A 22 -2.13 3.70 -3.71
CA ASP A 22 -2.63 5.04 -3.43
C ASP A 22 -4.04 5.25 -3.96
N ASN A 23 -4.73 6.22 -3.39
CA ASN A 23 -6.05 6.67 -3.83
C ASN A 23 -5.98 8.03 -4.55
N GLY A 24 -4.86 8.29 -5.23
CA GLY A 24 -4.64 9.50 -6.02
C GLY A 24 -5.47 9.54 -7.30
N LEU A 25 -5.06 10.38 -8.22
CA LEU A 25 -5.79 10.63 -9.47
C LEU A 25 -5.72 9.48 -10.48
N GLY A 26 -4.80 8.56 -10.29
CA GLY A 26 -4.52 7.52 -11.26
C GLY A 26 -3.93 8.06 -12.56
N MET A 27 -3.77 7.18 -13.53
CA MET A 27 -3.22 7.52 -14.84
C MET A 27 -4.00 6.83 -15.94
N THR A 28 -4.15 7.53 -17.08
CA THR A 28 -4.64 6.94 -18.33
C THR A 28 -3.53 6.15 -19.03
N ALA A 29 -3.88 5.34 -20.02
CA ALA A 29 -2.89 4.62 -20.83
C ALA A 29 -1.89 5.56 -21.49
N ASP A 30 -2.34 6.68 -22.02
CA ASP A 30 -1.47 7.69 -22.64
C ASP A 30 -0.50 8.31 -21.61
N GLU A 31 -0.97 8.57 -20.41
CA GLU A 31 -0.13 9.09 -19.31
C GLU A 31 0.90 8.06 -18.85
N VAL A 32 0.54 6.80 -18.75
CA VAL A 32 1.49 5.72 -18.43
C VAL A 32 2.57 5.63 -19.51
N GLU A 33 2.19 5.68 -20.76
CA GLU A 33 3.13 5.68 -21.90
C GLU A 33 4.09 6.88 -21.84
N GLU A 34 3.57 8.06 -21.61
CA GLU A 34 4.35 9.30 -21.61
C GLU A 34 5.26 9.41 -20.37
N TYR A 35 4.75 9.16 -19.17
CA TYR A 35 5.49 9.44 -17.94
C TYR A 35 6.25 8.25 -17.36
N ILE A 36 5.80 7.04 -17.62
CA ILE A 36 6.39 5.83 -17.04
C ILE A 36 7.28 5.12 -18.06
N THR A 37 6.74 4.81 -19.22
CA THR A 37 7.46 4.03 -20.25
C THR A 37 8.69 4.77 -20.77
N GLN A 38 8.61 6.06 -21.01
CA GLN A 38 9.75 6.85 -21.48
C GLN A 38 10.89 6.86 -20.47
N ILE A 39 10.61 6.95 -19.18
CA ILE A 39 11.62 6.93 -18.11
C ILE A 39 12.26 5.55 -18.03
N ALA A 40 11.48 4.49 -18.10
CA ALA A 40 11.99 3.12 -18.07
C ALA A 40 12.96 2.81 -19.20
N PHE A 41 12.78 3.38 -20.39
CA PHE A 41 13.57 3.06 -21.58
C PHE A 41 14.65 4.08 -21.94
N SER A 42 14.44 5.38 -21.68
CA SER A 42 15.45 6.40 -21.97
C SER A 42 16.54 6.49 -20.89
N GLY A 43 16.28 5.92 -19.73
CA GLY A 43 17.16 6.01 -18.57
C GLY A 43 17.10 7.38 -17.88
N ALA A 44 17.34 7.40 -16.60
CA ALA A 44 17.27 8.63 -15.80
C ALA A 44 18.30 9.67 -16.26
N THR A 45 19.48 9.25 -16.68
CA THR A 45 20.57 10.15 -17.12
C THR A 45 20.19 10.93 -18.38
N GLU A 46 19.62 10.26 -19.36
CA GLU A 46 19.18 10.90 -20.60
C GLU A 46 18.01 11.86 -20.35
N PHE A 47 17.08 11.46 -19.52
CA PHE A 47 15.96 12.30 -19.10
C PHE A 47 16.43 13.52 -18.32
N LEU A 48 17.36 13.37 -17.39
CA LEU A 48 17.98 14.45 -16.63
C LEU A 48 18.69 15.46 -17.57
N ASN A 49 19.43 14.97 -18.54
CA ASN A 49 20.14 15.83 -19.52
C ASN A 49 19.16 16.66 -20.36
N LYS A 50 18.03 16.07 -20.73
CA LYS A 50 16.99 16.73 -21.53
C LYS A 50 16.30 17.87 -20.78
N TYR A 51 16.15 17.77 -19.47
CA TYR A 51 15.39 18.72 -18.64
C TYR A 51 16.27 19.53 -17.66
N LYS A 52 17.56 19.26 -17.59
CA LYS A 52 18.50 19.88 -16.64
C LYS A 52 18.49 21.42 -16.63
N ASP A 53 18.25 22.03 -17.77
CA ASP A 53 18.25 23.49 -17.90
C ASP A 53 16.87 24.12 -17.62
N LYS A 54 15.85 23.34 -17.30
CA LYS A 54 14.46 23.83 -17.19
C LYS A 54 13.90 23.89 -15.78
N THR A 55 14.45 23.11 -14.84
CA THR A 55 13.94 22.98 -13.47
C THR A 55 15.07 22.70 -12.49
N THR A 56 14.79 22.91 -11.20
CA THR A 56 15.68 22.49 -10.12
C THR A 56 15.65 20.96 -9.99
N GLU A 57 16.69 20.38 -9.40
CA GLU A 57 16.81 18.93 -9.20
C GLU A 57 15.63 18.36 -8.40
N ASP A 58 15.20 19.06 -7.37
CA ASP A 58 14.05 18.66 -6.55
C ASP A 58 12.73 18.68 -7.32
N ASP A 59 12.54 19.71 -8.15
CA ASP A 59 11.35 19.81 -9.01
C ASP A 59 11.31 18.70 -10.06
N MET A 60 12.48 18.31 -10.58
CA MET A 60 12.57 17.22 -11.56
C MET A 60 12.16 15.88 -10.96
N ILE A 61 12.58 15.57 -9.73
CA ILE A 61 12.24 14.32 -9.04
C ILE A 61 10.72 14.20 -8.84
N GLY A 62 10.07 15.28 -8.41
CA GLY A 62 8.64 15.29 -8.14
C GLY A 62 7.75 15.33 -9.39
N HIS A 63 8.12 16.12 -10.39
CA HIS A 63 7.26 16.42 -11.54
C HIS A 63 7.44 15.47 -12.74
N PHE A 64 8.60 14.86 -12.91
CA PHE A 64 8.93 14.05 -14.08
C PHE A 64 9.02 12.55 -13.80
N GLY A 65 8.58 12.10 -12.61
CA GLY A 65 8.55 10.68 -12.29
C GLY A 65 9.93 10.04 -12.08
N LEU A 66 10.97 10.83 -11.85
CA LEU A 66 12.31 10.30 -11.56
C LEU A 66 12.36 9.46 -10.29
N GLY A 67 11.49 9.77 -9.32
CA GLY A 67 11.30 8.94 -8.15
C GLY A 67 10.85 7.51 -8.49
N PHE A 68 10.05 7.36 -9.55
CA PHE A 68 9.63 6.05 -10.04
C PHE A 68 10.80 5.24 -10.60
N TYR A 69 11.78 5.88 -11.26
CA TYR A 69 12.96 5.19 -11.78
C TYR A 69 13.72 4.41 -10.69
N SER A 70 13.71 4.90 -9.46
CA SER A 70 14.36 4.23 -8.33
C SER A 70 13.77 2.83 -8.04
N ALA A 71 12.54 2.57 -8.46
CA ALA A 71 11.94 1.25 -8.35
C ALA A 71 12.76 0.18 -9.08
N PHE A 72 13.35 0.49 -10.24
CA PHE A 72 14.20 -0.43 -11.00
C PHE A 72 15.56 -0.66 -10.36
N MET A 73 15.96 0.13 -9.39
CA MET A 73 17.17 -0.09 -8.62
C MET A 73 17.00 -1.17 -7.55
N VAL A 74 15.78 -1.40 -7.09
CA VAL A 74 15.47 -2.35 -6.02
C VAL A 74 14.68 -3.57 -6.49
N ALA A 75 14.10 -3.51 -7.67
CA ALA A 75 13.23 -4.55 -8.22
C ALA A 75 13.71 -5.07 -9.56
N ASP A 76 13.57 -6.37 -9.77
CA ASP A 76 13.81 -7.02 -11.08
C ASP A 76 12.64 -6.85 -12.03
N GLU A 77 11.45 -6.66 -11.48
CA GLU A 77 10.21 -6.48 -12.22
C GLU A 77 9.29 -5.50 -11.49
N VAL A 78 8.60 -4.65 -12.23
CA VAL A 78 7.65 -3.67 -11.70
C VAL A 78 6.34 -3.79 -12.43
N HIS A 79 5.24 -3.91 -11.66
CA HIS A 79 3.88 -3.87 -12.18
C HIS A 79 3.18 -2.60 -11.73
N ILE A 80 2.43 -2.00 -12.62
CA ILE A 80 1.54 -0.87 -12.31
C ILE A 80 0.13 -1.25 -12.73
N ASP A 81 -0.80 -1.12 -11.79
CA ASP A 81 -2.24 -1.17 -12.03
C ASP A 81 -2.82 0.19 -11.65
N THR A 82 -3.44 0.87 -12.59
CA THR A 82 -3.92 2.24 -12.38
C THR A 82 -5.24 2.49 -13.08
N LEU A 83 -6.08 3.31 -12.45
CA LEU A 83 -7.34 3.80 -13.00
C LEU A 83 -7.42 5.30 -12.78
N SER A 84 -7.50 6.04 -13.88
CA SER A 84 -7.63 7.50 -13.84
C SER A 84 -9.01 7.96 -13.37
N TYR A 85 -9.04 9.08 -12.66
CA TYR A 85 -10.28 9.78 -12.29
C TYR A 85 -11.07 10.34 -13.49
N LYS A 86 -10.42 10.45 -14.65
CA LYS A 86 -11.05 11.01 -15.86
C LYS A 86 -12.21 10.16 -16.32
N GLU A 87 -13.32 10.81 -16.66
CA GLU A 87 -14.52 10.14 -17.15
C GLU A 87 -14.21 9.31 -18.39
N GLY A 88 -14.69 8.07 -18.42
CA GLY A 88 -14.47 7.14 -19.52
C GLY A 88 -13.08 6.50 -19.56
N ALA A 89 -12.20 6.80 -18.61
CA ALA A 89 -10.89 6.15 -18.52
C ALA A 89 -11.05 4.65 -18.21
N LYS A 90 -10.21 3.85 -18.85
CA LYS A 90 -10.13 2.41 -18.59
C LYS A 90 -8.94 2.10 -17.68
N PRO A 91 -9.03 1.06 -16.85
CA PRO A 91 -7.90 0.62 -16.06
C PRO A 91 -6.75 0.13 -16.95
N VAL A 92 -5.53 0.36 -16.51
CA VAL A 92 -4.30 0.02 -17.23
C VAL A 92 -3.45 -0.91 -16.38
N HIS A 93 -2.98 -1.99 -16.98
CA HIS A 93 -1.97 -2.87 -16.42
C HIS A 93 -0.68 -2.75 -17.22
N TRP A 94 0.42 -2.42 -16.55
CA TRP A 94 1.73 -2.20 -17.15
C TRP A 94 2.78 -3.03 -16.41
N VAL A 95 3.66 -3.68 -17.15
CA VAL A 95 4.72 -4.55 -16.63
C VAL A 95 6.04 -4.26 -17.33
N SER A 96 7.12 -4.12 -16.60
CA SER A 96 8.48 -4.04 -17.13
C SER A 96 9.50 -4.66 -16.19
N ASN A 97 10.55 -5.22 -16.78
CA ASN A 97 11.73 -5.72 -16.05
C ASN A 97 12.88 -4.69 -15.99
N GLY A 98 12.62 -3.43 -16.39
CA GLY A 98 13.65 -2.38 -16.44
C GLY A 98 14.58 -2.45 -17.64
N GLY A 99 14.39 -3.42 -18.54
CA GLY A 99 15.14 -3.56 -19.80
C GLY A 99 14.51 -2.77 -20.93
N THR A 100 14.55 -3.33 -22.13
CA THR A 100 14.06 -2.70 -23.36
C THR A 100 12.61 -3.07 -23.70
N GLU A 101 11.97 -3.90 -22.91
CA GLU A 101 10.65 -4.42 -23.16
C GLU A 101 9.68 -4.08 -22.04
N TYR A 102 8.46 -3.77 -22.41
CA TYR A 102 7.35 -3.62 -21.51
C TYR A 102 6.07 -4.19 -22.13
N GLU A 103 5.12 -4.51 -21.31
CA GLU A 103 3.78 -4.90 -21.71
C GLU A 103 2.78 -3.93 -21.10
N MET A 104 1.80 -3.51 -21.89
CA MET A 104 0.69 -2.68 -21.42
C MET A 104 -0.62 -3.18 -22.02
N GLU A 105 -1.59 -3.40 -21.17
CA GLU A 105 -2.92 -3.89 -21.55
C GLU A 105 -4.00 -3.24 -20.70
N GLU A 106 -5.25 -3.47 -21.05
CA GLU A 106 -6.37 -3.09 -20.20
C GLU A 106 -6.32 -3.92 -18.92
N GLY A 107 -6.34 -3.24 -17.77
CA GLY A 107 -6.36 -3.87 -16.45
C GLY A 107 -7.78 -4.13 -15.94
N ASP A 108 -7.85 -4.47 -14.67
CA ASP A 108 -9.10 -4.80 -13.97
C ASP A 108 -9.34 -3.98 -12.70
N LYS A 109 -8.54 -2.93 -12.49
CA LYS A 109 -8.68 -2.07 -11.32
C LYS A 109 -10.02 -1.33 -11.34
N GLU A 110 -10.77 -1.43 -10.26
CA GLU A 110 -12.13 -0.86 -10.15
C GLU A 110 -12.16 0.51 -9.48
N GLU A 111 -11.19 0.80 -8.62
CA GLU A 111 -11.10 2.05 -7.88
C GLU A 111 -10.06 2.99 -8.48
N VAL A 112 -10.36 4.29 -8.47
CA VAL A 112 -9.43 5.33 -8.91
C VAL A 112 -8.18 5.35 -8.03
N GLY A 113 -7.03 5.41 -8.65
CA GLY A 113 -5.73 5.43 -7.98
C GLY A 113 -4.72 4.54 -8.69
N SER A 114 -3.61 4.30 -8.04
CA SER A 114 -2.52 3.50 -8.58
C SER A 114 -2.02 2.46 -7.60
N GLU A 115 -1.62 1.32 -8.13
CA GLU A 115 -1.04 0.22 -7.40
C GLU A 115 0.28 -0.17 -8.08
N ILE A 116 1.37 -0.07 -7.34
CA ILE A 116 2.72 -0.38 -7.84
C ILE A 116 3.26 -1.57 -7.07
N THR A 117 3.58 -2.65 -7.76
CA THR A 117 4.16 -3.85 -7.18
C THR A 117 5.61 -3.99 -7.62
N LEU A 118 6.50 -4.02 -6.64
CA LEU A 118 7.93 -4.24 -6.83
C LEU A 118 8.28 -5.69 -6.50
N PHE A 119 8.79 -6.43 -7.49
CA PHE A 119 9.38 -7.74 -7.27
C PHE A 119 10.86 -7.53 -6.95
N LEU A 120 11.19 -7.55 -5.66
CA LEU A 120 12.50 -7.14 -5.15
C LEU A 120 13.62 -8.05 -5.67
N ASN A 121 14.74 -7.44 -6.03
CA ASN A 121 15.96 -8.18 -6.36
C ASN A 121 16.60 -8.80 -5.10
N GLU A 122 17.55 -9.68 -5.28
CA GLU A 122 18.21 -10.41 -4.17
C GLU A 122 18.85 -9.47 -3.13
N ASP A 123 19.42 -8.37 -3.56
CA ASP A 123 20.07 -7.40 -2.68
C ASP A 123 19.09 -6.56 -1.86
N CYS A 124 17.83 -6.51 -2.27
CA CYS A 124 16.79 -5.67 -1.67
C CYS A 124 15.65 -6.46 -1.02
N VAL A 125 15.77 -7.76 -0.85
CA VAL A 125 14.75 -8.62 -0.21
C VAL A 125 14.42 -8.17 1.22
N GLU A 126 15.32 -7.49 1.91
CA GLU A 126 15.07 -6.92 3.23
C GLU A 126 13.85 -5.99 3.28
N PHE A 127 13.50 -5.32 2.18
CA PHE A 127 12.35 -4.43 2.09
C PHE A 127 11.00 -5.18 1.99
N SER A 128 11.00 -6.49 1.88
CA SER A 128 9.79 -7.30 2.05
C SER A 128 9.49 -7.64 3.52
N ASN A 129 10.29 -7.13 4.44
CA ASN A 129 10.10 -7.25 5.88
C ASN A 129 9.34 -6.04 6.42
N GLU A 130 8.28 -6.28 7.17
CA GLU A 130 7.42 -5.22 7.71
C GLU A 130 8.17 -4.26 8.64
N TYR A 131 9.02 -4.77 9.52
CA TYR A 131 9.80 -3.93 10.43
C TYR A 131 10.78 -3.02 9.69
N ARG A 132 11.43 -3.56 8.67
CA ARG A 132 12.39 -2.80 7.87
C ARG A 132 11.69 -1.68 7.10
N ILE A 133 10.55 -1.94 6.51
CA ILE A 133 9.76 -0.94 5.80
C ILE A 133 9.23 0.12 6.75
N ARG A 134 8.72 -0.25 7.91
CA ARG A 134 8.27 0.72 8.93
C ARG A 134 9.39 1.65 9.36
N GLU A 135 10.58 1.11 9.59
CA GLU A 135 11.77 1.90 9.94
C GLU A 135 12.11 2.92 8.86
N VAL A 136 12.13 2.52 7.60
CA VAL A 136 12.42 3.39 6.45
C VAL A 136 11.36 4.49 6.30
N LEU A 137 10.08 4.13 6.36
CA LEU A 137 8.98 5.07 6.23
C LEU A 137 8.93 6.06 7.38
N GLU A 138 9.17 5.62 8.60
CA GLU A 138 9.25 6.50 9.77
C GLU A 138 10.39 7.51 9.64
N LYS A 139 11.55 7.05 9.17
CA LYS A 139 12.72 7.92 8.99
C LYS A 139 12.54 8.99 7.91
N TYR A 140 11.95 8.62 6.76
CA TYR A 140 11.91 9.48 5.57
C TYR A 140 10.54 10.07 5.23
N CYS A 141 9.46 9.48 5.72
CA CYS A 141 8.10 9.82 5.32
C CYS A 141 7.19 10.26 6.47
N SER A 142 7.70 10.43 7.69
CA SER A 142 6.89 10.80 8.87
C SER A 142 6.22 12.17 8.76
N PHE A 143 6.72 13.05 7.92
CA PHE A 143 6.19 14.40 7.70
C PHE A 143 5.33 14.56 6.45
N MET A 144 5.04 13.45 5.75
CA MET A 144 4.18 13.51 4.57
C MET A 144 2.73 13.86 4.96
N PRO A 145 2.04 14.69 4.14
CA PRO A 145 0.66 15.11 4.42
C PRO A 145 -0.38 14.00 4.17
N VAL A 146 0.07 12.79 3.86
CA VAL A 146 -0.76 11.62 3.54
C VAL A 146 -0.56 10.57 4.61
N GLU A 147 -1.63 9.90 5.00
CA GLU A 147 -1.53 8.74 5.89
C GLU A 147 -0.94 7.54 5.15
N ILE A 148 0.03 6.87 5.78
CA ILE A 148 0.69 5.68 5.24
C ILE A 148 0.42 4.52 6.17
N PHE A 149 -0.19 3.46 5.62
CA PHE A 149 -0.52 2.23 6.36
C PHE A 149 0.38 1.10 5.87
N VAL A 150 0.99 0.40 6.79
CA VAL A 150 1.83 -0.77 6.49
C VAL A 150 1.15 -2.04 6.98
N SER A 151 1.07 -3.04 6.12
CA SER A 151 0.56 -4.36 6.46
C SER A 151 1.35 -5.46 5.79
N LYS A 152 1.21 -6.67 6.29
CA LYS A 152 1.77 -7.88 5.69
C LYS A 152 0.69 -8.57 4.87
N ALA A 153 1.01 -8.95 3.64
CA ALA A 153 0.12 -9.72 2.79
C ALA A 153 -0.22 -11.07 3.45
N ASN A 154 -1.46 -11.51 3.30
CA ASN A 154 -1.96 -12.78 3.85
C ASN A 154 -1.82 -12.90 5.38
N ALA A 155 -1.61 -11.79 6.08
CA ALA A 155 -1.68 -11.77 7.53
C ALA A 155 -3.12 -12.04 7.96
N GLU A 156 -3.29 -12.90 8.97
CA GLU A 156 -4.58 -13.04 9.62
C GLU A 156 -4.92 -11.71 10.32
N PRO A 157 -6.15 -11.21 10.17
CA PRO A 157 -6.55 -10.00 10.88
C PRO A 157 -6.39 -10.19 12.38
N GLU A 158 -5.75 -9.23 13.03
CA GLU A 158 -5.71 -9.20 14.48
C GLU A 158 -7.00 -8.57 14.98
N TYR A 159 -7.71 -9.30 15.83
CA TYR A 159 -8.94 -8.84 16.45
C TYR A 159 -8.69 -8.54 17.92
N GLU A 160 -9.12 -7.39 18.34
CA GLU A 160 -9.14 -7.00 19.74
C GLU A 160 -10.59 -7.04 20.25
N THR A 161 -10.82 -7.71 21.37
CA THR A 161 -12.12 -7.72 22.04
C THR A 161 -12.14 -6.57 23.03
N ILE A 162 -13.00 -5.60 22.76
CA ILE A 162 -13.19 -4.43 23.63
C ILE A 162 -14.64 -4.34 24.08
N PRO A 163 -14.92 -3.73 25.27
CA PRO A 163 -16.29 -3.43 25.69
C PRO A 163 -17.01 -2.56 24.66
N GLU A 164 -18.32 -2.78 24.50
CA GLU A 164 -19.14 -2.06 23.52
C GLU A 164 -19.11 -0.54 23.71
N ASP A 165 -19.00 -0.07 24.95
CA ASP A 165 -18.91 1.34 25.33
C ASP A 165 -17.53 1.98 25.01
N GLU A 166 -16.52 1.17 24.72
CA GLU A 166 -15.16 1.63 24.32
C GLU A 166 -14.96 1.62 22.80
N VAL A 167 -15.94 1.15 22.02
CA VAL A 167 -15.86 1.15 20.55
C VAL A 167 -15.90 2.59 20.04
N LEU A 168 -14.89 2.94 19.23
CA LEU A 168 -14.79 4.25 18.57
C LEU A 168 -15.45 4.22 17.19
N ASP A 169 -15.90 5.37 16.69
CA ASP A 169 -16.47 5.50 15.34
C ASP A 169 -15.47 5.11 14.23
N THR A 170 -14.17 5.15 14.56
CA THR A 170 -13.08 4.75 13.64
C THR A 170 -12.80 3.25 13.65
N ASP A 171 -13.37 2.50 14.59
CA ASP A 171 -13.17 1.06 14.69
C ASP A 171 -14.06 0.32 13.70
N THR A 172 -13.53 -0.76 13.13
CA THR A 172 -14.32 -1.67 12.31
C THR A 172 -14.79 -2.83 13.17
N VAL A 173 -16.09 -2.91 13.39
CA VAL A 173 -16.70 -3.99 14.16
C VAL A 173 -16.92 -5.18 13.20
N VAL A 174 -16.25 -6.30 13.48
CA VAL A 174 -16.35 -7.53 12.68
C VAL A 174 -17.30 -8.55 13.30
N GLU A 175 -17.43 -8.55 14.62
CA GLU A 175 -18.27 -9.49 15.34
C GLU A 175 -18.72 -8.88 16.68
N HIS A 176 -19.98 -9.13 17.04
CA HIS A 176 -20.48 -8.87 18.39
C HIS A 176 -20.46 -10.17 19.16
N ILE A 177 -19.64 -10.22 20.21
CA ILE A 177 -19.57 -11.39 21.10
C ILE A 177 -20.46 -11.12 22.30
N HIS A 178 -21.50 -11.94 22.46
CA HIS A 178 -22.26 -12.02 23.70
C HIS A 178 -21.64 -13.14 24.53
N GLU A 179 -20.90 -12.77 25.57
CA GLU A 179 -20.53 -13.75 26.57
C GLU A 179 -21.80 -14.11 27.31
N ASP A 180 -22.27 -15.34 27.16
CA ASP A 180 -23.26 -15.91 28.08
C ASP A 180 -22.64 -15.88 29.47
N ALA A 181 -23.35 -15.30 30.40
CA ALA A 181 -22.93 -15.21 31.78
C ALA A 181 -22.39 -16.57 32.24
N LYS A 182 -21.13 -16.60 32.62
CA LYS A 182 -20.54 -17.81 33.20
C LYS A 182 -21.24 -18.08 34.52
N MET A 183 -21.99 -19.16 34.53
CA MET A 183 -22.59 -19.63 35.75
C MET A 183 -21.55 -20.42 36.54
N GLU A 184 -21.09 -19.88 37.65
CA GLU A 184 -20.22 -20.60 38.57
C GLU A 184 -21.08 -21.18 39.69
N GLU A 185 -20.92 -22.50 39.90
CA GLU A 185 -21.45 -23.13 41.12
C GLU A 185 -20.62 -22.71 42.31
N LYS A 186 -21.20 -21.92 43.21
CA LYS A 186 -20.60 -21.61 44.50
C LYS A 186 -21.35 -22.31 45.61
N GLU A 187 -20.60 -22.91 46.49
CA GLU A 187 -21.15 -23.52 47.69
C GLU A 187 -21.37 -22.40 48.73
N ASN A 188 -22.64 -22.26 49.18
CA ASN A 188 -22.98 -21.30 50.21
C ASN A 188 -22.55 -21.78 51.60
N GLU A 189 -22.62 -20.90 52.60
CA GLU A 189 -22.21 -21.20 53.98
C GLU A 189 -22.96 -22.38 54.62
N ASN A 190 -24.06 -22.83 54.02
CA ASN A 190 -24.88 -23.96 54.46
C ASN A 190 -24.57 -25.28 53.73
N GLY A 191 -23.57 -25.28 52.79
CA GLY A 191 -23.19 -26.45 52.02
C GLY A 191 -24.14 -26.77 50.87
N GLU A 192 -25.03 -25.84 50.49
CA GLU A 192 -25.86 -25.94 49.28
C GLU A 192 -25.19 -25.27 48.11
N LYS A 193 -25.26 -25.90 46.96
CA LYS A 193 -24.73 -25.37 45.70
C LYS A 193 -25.67 -24.36 45.10
N GLU A 194 -25.19 -23.13 44.98
CA GLU A 194 -25.94 -22.04 44.37
C GLU A 194 -25.22 -21.64 43.06
N VAL A 195 -26.01 -21.52 41.99
CA VAL A 195 -25.50 -21.06 40.69
C VAL A 195 -25.56 -19.57 40.68
N VAL A 196 -24.37 -18.94 40.55
CA VAL A 196 -24.25 -17.49 40.55
C VAL A 196 -23.76 -17.04 39.14
N GLU A 197 -24.44 -16.06 38.61
CA GLU A 197 -24.05 -15.36 37.40
C GLU A 197 -22.83 -14.48 37.69
N VAL A 198 -21.76 -14.71 36.96
CA VAL A 198 -20.49 -13.98 37.10
C VAL A 198 -20.29 -13.03 35.92
#